data_de6cd85ded762278ee50dc6eb056fd27
#
_entry.id   de6cd85ded762278ee50dc6eb056fd27
#
_cell.length_a   1.000
_cell.length_b   1.000
_cell.length_c   1.000
_cell.angle_alpha   90.00
_cell.angle_beta   90.00
_cell.angle_gamma   90.00
#
_symmetry.space_group_name_H-M   'P 1'
#
loop_
_entity.id
_entity.type
_entity.pdbx_description
1 polymer ?
#
loop_
_entity_poly.entity_id
_entity_poly.type
_entity_poly.pdbx_seq_one_letter_code
_entity_poly.pdbx_strand_id
1 'polypeptide(L)'
;MRPRQLPVRSFVLGAACCLSDGRPAHLSRVHQVLCSLEEADRRRLGVVVEQKGRAHVLTYRQTEYLNDLLEKALGKQKPDGLATQRLQGLLDALVDASVPEEYKEASSSLALDWTDIESFAHPPGKDGVSADPEAAWGHRRGGGPGEHSELFFGHYLSLATMVREDGAEEVPELVRQVTLSACDHDPVPVAVGSLVGRFERRALVPGDLLGDSGYAHRVPEHFALPLRAAGARLVMDLHPQDRGPQGTFAGAVLANGNLYCPATPKALVVLGPLPRGASGEEVTVHDRKTAEVARYKLGPISSDDGDGYHRVSCPAVAGKLRCPLRPASMALSYSHPSVLEPPEHPPVCCRQQTLTVPPQVNAKTRQRHDYPGEAWRRSYARRSAVERSNSRIKDPATIDATKGWCRLMGLVAPSLFIAIAVSCRNLAIVDGFESRQAENERRLAAGLEPKTRRRRRRSLAELAGASANAPP
;
A
#
# COMPACT_ATOMS: atom_id res chain seq x y z
N MET A 1 19.25 37.65 -9.16
CA MET A 1 18.99 36.53 -8.23
C MET A 1 20.19 36.40 -7.31
N ARG A 2 20.02 36.40 -5.98
CA ARG A 2 21.15 36.14 -5.06
C ARG A 2 21.57 34.68 -5.24
N PRO A 3 22.88 34.37 -5.30
CA PRO A 3 23.34 33.00 -5.40
C PRO A 3 22.90 32.17 -4.18
N ARG A 4 22.53 30.91 -4.43
CA ARG A 4 22.23 29.95 -3.37
C ARG A 4 23.49 29.67 -2.56
N GLN A 5 23.43 29.89 -1.27
CA GLN A 5 24.57 29.71 -0.37
C GLN A 5 24.53 28.35 0.35
N LEU A 6 23.34 27.82 0.70
CA LEU A 6 23.20 26.50 1.30
C LEU A 6 22.96 25.44 0.21
N PRO A 7 23.78 24.37 0.13
CA PRO A 7 23.54 23.25 -0.76
C PRO A 7 22.27 22.46 -0.37
N VAL A 8 21.50 21.99 -1.36
CA VAL A 8 20.29 21.17 -1.10
C VAL A 8 20.64 19.93 -0.28
N ARG A 9 21.78 19.26 -0.59
CA ARG A 9 22.22 18.07 0.16
C ARG A 9 22.40 18.36 1.66
N SER A 10 22.90 19.53 2.00
CA SER A 10 23.16 19.91 3.40
C SER A 10 21.86 20.19 4.13
N PHE A 11 20.89 20.77 3.45
CA PHE A 11 19.52 20.93 3.97
C PHE A 11 18.86 19.55 4.25
N VAL A 12 18.94 18.63 3.28
CA VAL A 12 18.40 17.26 3.43
C VAL A 12 19.07 16.53 4.60
N LEU A 13 20.41 16.58 4.70
CA LEU A 13 21.14 15.94 5.81
C LEU A 13 20.82 16.58 7.16
N GLY A 14 20.73 17.91 7.23
CA GLY A 14 20.32 18.61 8.46
C GLY A 14 18.90 18.25 8.89
N ALA A 15 17.98 18.12 7.92
CA ALA A 15 16.63 17.64 8.17
C ALA A 15 16.63 16.17 8.62
N ALA A 16 17.41 15.31 7.98
CA ALA A 16 17.54 13.90 8.36
C ALA A 16 18.05 13.73 9.80
N CYS A 17 19.11 14.43 10.17
CA CYS A 17 19.60 14.43 11.55
C CYS A 17 18.54 14.92 12.55
N CYS A 18 17.83 16.02 12.21
CA CYS A 18 16.76 16.55 13.05
C CYS A 18 15.64 15.51 13.27
N LEU A 19 15.22 14.85 12.21
CA LEU A 19 14.11 13.88 12.25
C LEU A 19 14.50 12.54 12.88
N SER A 20 15.76 12.13 12.69
CA SER A 20 16.31 10.92 13.34
C SER A 20 16.38 11.08 14.87
N ASP A 21 16.56 12.30 15.36
CA ASP A 21 16.51 12.62 16.79
C ASP A 21 15.08 12.72 17.35
N GLY A 22 14.05 12.40 16.55
CA GLY A 22 12.64 12.52 16.95
C GLY A 22 12.15 13.95 17.09
N ARG A 23 12.83 14.93 16.48
CA ARG A 23 12.44 16.34 16.54
C ARG A 23 11.45 16.69 15.44
N PRO A 24 10.47 17.58 15.69
CA PRO A 24 9.56 18.05 14.65
C PRO A 24 10.28 18.70 13.46
N ALA A 25 9.67 18.61 12.29
CA ALA A 25 10.16 19.14 11.01
C ALA A 25 10.05 20.68 10.92
N HIS A 26 10.81 21.39 11.75
CA HIS A 26 10.84 22.85 11.77
C HIS A 26 12.16 23.38 11.19
N LEU A 27 12.09 24.35 10.27
CA LEU A 27 13.29 24.96 9.66
C LEU A 27 14.29 25.50 10.68
N SER A 28 13.81 26.09 11.78
CA SER A 28 14.66 26.58 12.86
C SER A 28 15.46 25.45 13.52
N ARG A 29 14.89 24.27 13.67
CA ARG A 29 15.57 23.10 14.22
C ARG A 29 16.60 22.52 13.25
N VAL A 30 16.24 22.44 11.96
CA VAL A 30 17.20 22.07 10.90
C VAL A 30 18.40 23.00 10.91
N HIS A 31 18.15 24.31 10.98
CA HIS A 31 19.21 25.32 11.11
C HIS A 31 20.07 25.10 12.36
N GLN A 32 19.46 24.90 13.54
CA GLN A 32 20.17 24.64 14.79
C GLN A 32 21.05 23.39 14.70
N VAL A 33 20.53 22.29 14.13
CA VAL A 33 21.33 21.05 13.91
C VAL A 33 22.54 21.35 13.03
N LEU A 34 22.36 22.02 11.89
CA LEU A 34 23.47 22.38 11.00
C LEU A 34 24.52 23.26 11.69
N CYS A 35 24.09 24.17 12.56
CA CYS A 35 25.00 25.03 13.31
C CYS A 35 25.72 24.30 14.46
N SER A 36 25.16 23.25 15.02
CA SER A 36 25.75 22.48 16.12
C SER A 36 26.74 21.42 15.67
N LEU A 37 26.89 21.16 14.37
CA LEU A 37 27.91 20.26 13.83
C LEU A 37 29.33 20.78 14.12
N GLU A 38 30.29 19.87 14.16
CA GLU A 38 31.70 20.23 14.24
C GLU A 38 32.12 21.07 13.04
N GLU A 39 33.17 21.91 13.23
CA GLU A 39 33.57 22.84 12.18
C GLU A 39 34.00 22.13 10.89
N ALA A 40 34.66 20.98 11.00
CA ALA A 40 35.06 20.18 9.83
C ALA A 40 33.83 19.72 9.01
N ASP A 41 32.80 19.25 9.68
CA ASP A 41 31.55 18.81 9.03
C ASP A 41 30.76 19.99 8.47
N ARG A 42 30.70 21.11 9.17
CA ARG A 42 30.09 22.34 8.64
C ARG A 42 30.75 22.80 7.34
N ARG A 43 32.11 22.76 7.29
CA ARG A 43 32.86 23.08 6.06
C ARG A 43 32.59 22.08 4.95
N ARG A 44 32.61 20.77 5.26
CA ARG A 44 32.31 19.67 4.31
C ARG A 44 30.93 19.77 3.72
N LEU A 45 29.97 20.16 4.53
CA LEU A 45 28.55 20.32 4.11
C LEU A 45 28.27 21.68 3.46
N GLY A 46 29.25 22.61 3.38
CA GLY A 46 29.02 23.94 2.84
C GLY A 46 28.11 24.82 3.68
N VAL A 47 28.08 24.60 4.99
CA VAL A 47 27.30 25.41 5.96
C VAL A 47 28.10 26.62 6.38
N VAL A 48 29.43 26.63 6.16
CA VAL A 48 30.30 27.77 6.33
C VAL A 48 30.46 28.47 4.99
N VAL A 49 30.23 29.78 4.98
CA VAL A 49 30.36 30.63 3.80
C VAL A 49 31.48 31.66 4.05
N GLU A 50 32.38 31.76 3.12
CA GLU A 50 33.41 32.83 3.15
C GLU A 50 32.85 34.09 2.50
N GLN A 51 32.77 35.16 3.24
CA GLN A 51 32.37 36.47 2.75
C GLN A 51 33.32 37.54 3.23
N LYS A 52 33.86 38.32 2.32
CA LYS A 52 34.86 39.37 2.61
C LYS A 52 36.06 38.88 3.44
N GLY A 53 36.61 37.71 3.14
CA GLY A 53 37.73 37.10 3.84
C GLY A 53 37.45 36.58 5.25
N ARG A 54 36.20 36.48 5.66
CA ARG A 54 35.77 35.91 6.94
C ARG A 54 34.84 34.74 6.74
N ALA A 55 35.03 33.66 7.49
CA ALA A 55 34.16 32.52 7.54
C ALA A 55 32.93 32.82 8.43
N HIS A 56 31.74 32.64 7.91
CA HIS A 56 30.48 32.81 8.63
C HIS A 56 29.65 31.54 8.53
N VAL A 57 29.05 31.14 9.63
CA VAL A 57 27.99 30.08 9.59
C VAL A 57 26.74 30.68 8.96
N LEU A 58 26.06 29.88 8.18
CA LEU A 58 24.78 30.27 7.53
C LEU A 58 23.77 30.76 8.57
N THR A 59 23.09 31.86 8.24
CA THR A 59 21.99 32.40 9.05
C THR A 59 20.71 31.63 8.83
N TYR A 60 19.79 31.70 9.76
CA TYR A 60 18.46 31.13 9.62
C TYR A 60 17.73 31.60 8.35
N ARG A 61 17.85 32.88 7.98
CA ARG A 61 17.29 33.45 6.75
C ARG A 61 17.81 32.77 5.47
N GLN A 62 19.00 32.25 5.48
CA GLN A 62 19.55 31.50 4.33
C GLN A 62 18.93 30.12 4.22
N THR A 63 18.57 29.50 5.35
CA THR A 63 17.79 28.25 5.39
C THR A 63 16.36 28.47 4.87
N GLU A 64 15.70 29.53 5.33
CA GLU A 64 14.37 29.93 4.83
C GLU A 64 14.41 30.21 3.31
N TYR A 65 15.38 30.98 2.85
CA TYR A 65 15.53 31.30 1.43
C TYR A 65 15.73 30.05 0.56
N LEU A 66 16.46 29.04 1.04
CA LEU A 66 16.57 27.77 0.33
C LEU A 66 15.22 27.04 0.26
N ASN A 67 14.46 27.02 1.36
CA ASN A 67 13.12 26.44 1.36
C ASN A 67 12.23 27.13 0.32
N ASP A 68 12.21 28.45 0.30
CA ASP A 68 11.44 29.23 -0.70
C ASP A 68 11.88 28.93 -2.15
N LEU A 69 13.17 28.70 -2.38
CA LEU A 69 13.68 28.29 -3.69
C LEU A 69 13.20 26.89 -4.07
N LEU A 70 13.17 25.95 -3.12
CA LEU A 70 12.66 24.60 -3.34
C LEU A 70 11.16 24.63 -3.66
N GLU A 71 10.38 25.40 -2.91
CA GLU A 71 8.97 25.58 -3.18
C GLU A 71 8.70 26.16 -4.59
N LYS A 72 9.44 27.20 -4.99
CA LYS A 72 9.34 27.79 -6.33
C LYS A 72 9.77 26.82 -7.43
N ALA A 73 10.76 25.96 -7.19
CA ALA A 73 11.27 25.03 -8.19
C ALA A 73 10.42 23.77 -8.34
N LEU A 74 9.77 23.33 -7.28
CA LEU A 74 9.08 22.04 -7.15
C LEU A 74 7.55 22.21 -7.10
N GLY A 75 7.06 23.36 -6.64
CA GLY A 75 5.63 23.67 -6.55
C GLY A 75 5.05 24.16 -7.87
N LYS A 76 3.74 24.43 -7.86
CA LYS A 76 3.01 25.01 -8.98
C LYS A 76 2.78 26.51 -8.76
N GLN A 77 2.73 27.28 -9.85
CA GLN A 77 2.37 28.72 -9.77
C GLN A 77 0.92 28.92 -9.28
N LYS A 78 0.03 27.99 -9.66
CA LYS A 78 -1.36 27.94 -9.18
C LYS A 78 -1.52 26.62 -8.41
N PRO A 79 -1.63 26.65 -7.10
CA PRO A 79 -1.86 25.47 -6.28
C PRO A 79 -3.12 24.74 -6.72
N ASP A 80 -3.04 23.42 -6.85
CA ASP A 80 -4.17 22.54 -7.16
C ASP A 80 -4.25 21.32 -6.22
N GLY A 81 -3.45 21.34 -5.14
CA GLY A 81 -3.44 20.25 -4.18
C GLY A 81 -2.78 18.94 -4.66
N LEU A 82 -2.05 18.98 -5.80
CA LEU A 82 -1.36 17.82 -6.37
C LEU A 82 0.14 18.09 -6.52
N ALA A 83 0.96 17.09 -6.18
CA ALA A 83 2.40 17.14 -6.37
C ALA A 83 2.77 17.26 -7.86
N THR A 84 3.77 18.11 -8.17
CA THR A 84 4.35 18.15 -9.52
C THR A 84 5.14 16.87 -9.80
N GLN A 85 5.34 16.53 -11.07
CA GLN A 85 6.22 15.41 -11.45
C GLN A 85 7.66 15.59 -10.94
N ARG A 86 8.15 16.85 -10.88
CA ARG A 86 9.48 17.16 -10.33
C ARG A 86 9.55 16.88 -8.83
N LEU A 87 8.54 17.30 -8.08
CA LEU A 87 8.43 17.00 -6.65
C LEU A 87 8.39 15.49 -6.44
N GLN A 88 7.46 14.79 -7.11
CA GLN A 88 7.35 13.34 -6.97
C GLN A 88 8.65 12.62 -7.33
N GLY A 89 9.33 13.03 -8.40
CA GLY A 89 10.64 12.47 -8.78
C GLY A 89 11.72 12.67 -7.73
N LEU A 90 11.73 13.81 -7.01
CA LEU A 90 12.64 14.05 -5.90
C LEU A 90 12.28 13.19 -4.69
N LEU A 91 10.99 13.06 -4.35
CA LEU A 91 10.53 12.19 -3.26
C LEU A 91 10.94 10.73 -3.52
N ASP A 92 10.71 10.24 -4.73
CA ASP A 92 11.13 8.89 -5.16
C ASP A 92 12.64 8.70 -5.02
N ALA A 93 13.45 9.69 -5.42
CA ALA A 93 14.90 9.64 -5.32
C ALA A 93 15.39 9.61 -3.85
N LEU A 94 14.76 10.40 -2.97
CA LEU A 94 15.08 10.40 -1.53
C LEU A 94 14.77 9.05 -0.89
N VAL A 95 13.60 8.50 -1.18
CA VAL A 95 13.19 7.19 -0.65
C VAL A 95 14.10 6.08 -1.20
N ASP A 96 14.41 6.08 -2.50
CA ASP A 96 15.31 5.09 -3.11
C ASP A 96 16.74 5.14 -2.53
N ALA A 97 17.23 6.33 -2.19
CA ALA A 97 18.53 6.49 -1.56
C ALA A 97 18.62 5.84 -0.15
N SER A 98 17.49 5.58 0.49
CA SER A 98 17.41 4.90 1.79
C SER A 98 17.24 3.38 1.70
N VAL A 99 17.16 2.84 0.48
CA VAL A 99 17.03 1.40 0.25
C VAL A 99 18.39 0.87 -0.21
N PRO A 100 19.07 0.02 0.60
CA PRO A 100 20.32 -0.62 0.20
C PRO A 100 20.18 -1.42 -1.09
N GLU A 101 21.25 -1.57 -1.85
CA GLU A 101 21.22 -2.16 -3.19
C GLU A 101 20.68 -3.59 -3.17
N GLU A 102 21.08 -4.38 -2.18
CA GLU A 102 20.64 -5.77 -1.96
C GLU A 102 19.13 -5.91 -1.75
N TYR A 103 18.45 -4.86 -1.25
CA TYR A 103 17.00 -4.87 -1.03
C TYR A 103 16.20 -4.21 -2.16
N LYS A 104 16.85 -3.57 -3.13
CA LYS A 104 16.12 -2.92 -4.24
C LYS A 104 15.35 -3.93 -5.09
N GLU A 105 15.93 -5.12 -5.30
CA GLU A 105 15.36 -6.20 -6.09
C GLU A 105 14.84 -7.37 -5.23
N ALA A 106 14.93 -7.27 -3.91
CA ALA A 106 14.50 -8.34 -3.00
C ALA A 106 13.01 -8.67 -3.13
N SER A 107 12.18 -7.70 -3.50
CA SER A 107 10.79 -7.89 -3.85
C SER A 107 10.27 -6.73 -4.72
N SER A 108 9.45 -7.07 -5.71
CA SER A 108 8.69 -6.13 -6.54
C SER A 108 7.23 -5.95 -6.06
N SER A 109 6.85 -6.66 -4.99
CA SER A 109 5.50 -6.62 -4.42
C SER A 109 5.36 -5.50 -3.40
N LEU A 110 4.24 -4.75 -3.48
CA LEU A 110 3.97 -3.57 -2.65
C LEU A 110 2.58 -3.64 -2.01
N ALA A 111 2.49 -3.22 -0.76
CA ALA A 111 1.22 -2.95 -0.09
C ALA A 111 0.94 -1.45 -0.10
N LEU A 112 -0.31 -1.10 -0.43
CA LEU A 112 -0.77 0.28 -0.59
C LEU A 112 -1.76 0.64 0.51
N ASP A 113 -1.59 1.83 1.08
CA ASP A 113 -2.55 2.42 2.02
C ASP A 113 -2.36 3.92 2.09
N TRP A 114 -3.35 4.64 2.64
CA TRP A 114 -3.24 6.08 2.90
C TRP A 114 -3.61 6.42 4.33
N THR A 115 -3.06 7.54 4.81
CA THR A 115 -3.38 8.12 6.11
C THR A 115 -3.52 9.63 5.98
N ASP A 116 -4.05 10.28 7.00
CA ASP A 116 -4.18 11.73 7.08
C ASP A 116 -2.90 12.40 7.59
N ILE A 117 -2.62 13.59 7.11
CA ILE A 117 -1.62 14.54 7.64
C ILE A 117 -2.30 15.89 7.81
N GLU A 118 -2.45 16.34 9.06
CA GLU A 118 -3.08 17.64 9.34
C GLU A 118 -2.14 18.79 8.95
N SER A 119 -2.69 19.79 8.24
CA SER A 119 -1.99 21.06 8.03
C SER A 119 -1.85 21.83 9.35
N PHE A 120 -0.75 22.54 9.47
CA PHE A 120 -0.55 23.48 10.59
C PHE A 120 -1.49 24.69 10.48
N ALA A 121 -1.91 25.05 9.27
CA ALA A 121 -2.82 26.14 9.03
C ALA A 121 -4.21 25.89 9.64
N HIS A 122 -4.88 26.96 10.01
CA HIS A 122 -6.30 26.89 10.31
C HIS A 122 -7.11 26.73 9.03
N PRO A 123 -8.18 25.92 9.05
CA PRO A 123 -9.09 25.83 7.92
C PRO A 123 -9.71 27.21 7.62
N PRO A 124 -10.12 27.46 6.36
CA PRO A 124 -10.75 28.72 5.99
C PRO A 124 -12.05 28.89 6.76
N GLY A 125 -12.29 30.11 7.28
CA GLY A 125 -13.61 30.50 7.79
C GLY A 125 -14.62 30.65 6.65
N LYS A 126 -15.87 31.06 7.01
CA LYS A 126 -17.01 31.11 6.06
C LYS A 126 -16.73 31.86 4.74
N ASP A 127 -15.90 32.91 4.80
CA ASP A 127 -15.56 33.77 3.64
C ASP A 127 -14.02 33.98 3.55
N GLY A 128 -13.25 33.13 4.22
CA GLY A 128 -11.81 33.27 4.35
C GLY A 128 -11.02 32.32 3.45
N VAL A 129 -9.73 32.63 3.30
CA VAL A 129 -8.74 31.78 2.64
C VAL A 129 -7.82 31.20 3.72
N SER A 130 -7.50 29.91 3.61
CA SER A 130 -6.49 29.31 4.49
C SER A 130 -5.08 29.82 4.14
N ALA A 131 -4.21 29.90 5.16
CA ALA A 131 -2.78 30.14 4.93
C ALA A 131 -2.09 28.97 4.20
N ASP A 132 -2.70 27.78 4.18
CA ASP A 132 -2.28 26.65 3.37
C ASP A 132 -3.26 26.47 2.20
N PRO A 133 -2.92 26.99 1.00
CA PRO A 133 -3.82 26.96 -0.15
C PRO A 133 -3.87 25.55 -0.82
N GLU A 134 -3.00 24.63 -0.43
CA GLU A 134 -2.93 23.25 -0.96
C GLU A 134 -3.49 22.22 0.03
N ALA A 135 -4.02 22.66 1.19
CA ALA A 135 -4.73 21.80 2.12
C ALA A 135 -6.26 21.88 1.90
N ALA A 136 -6.96 20.80 2.17
CA ALA A 136 -8.40 20.71 2.05
C ALA A 136 -9.03 19.91 3.21
N TRP A 137 -10.36 19.96 3.33
CA TRP A 137 -11.10 19.15 4.27
C TRP A 137 -11.11 17.68 3.84
N GLY A 138 -10.74 16.80 4.75
CA GLY A 138 -10.75 15.37 4.60
C GLY A 138 -11.52 14.66 5.70
N HIS A 139 -11.74 13.36 5.48
CA HIS A 139 -12.41 12.48 6.43
C HIS A 139 -11.43 11.47 7.00
N ARG A 140 -11.37 11.40 8.33
CA ARG A 140 -10.68 10.34 9.07
C ARG A 140 -11.73 9.34 9.54
N ARG A 141 -11.60 8.06 9.19
CA ARG A 141 -12.47 7.03 9.73
C ARG A 141 -12.14 6.79 11.21
N GLY A 142 -13.16 6.72 12.06
CA GLY A 142 -13.01 6.21 13.42
C GLY A 142 -12.46 4.79 13.44
N GLY A 143 -11.73 4.42 14.50
CA GLY A 143 -11.00 3.14 14.60
C GLY A 143 -11.87 1.92 14.87
N GLY A 144 -13.18 2.07 15.14
CA GLY A 144 -14.09 1.00 15.53
C GLY A 144 -15.40 0.93 14.72
N PRO A 145 -16.12 -0.20 14.80
CA PRO A 145 -17.46 -0.32 14.22
C PRO A 145 -18.41 0.67 14.90
N GLY A 146 -19.02 1.55 14.11
CA GLY A 146 -19.99 2.54 14.60
C GLY A 146 -19.37 3.90 15.00
N GLU A 147 -18.05 4.07 14.94
CA GLU A 147 -17.43 5.38 15.12
C GLU A 147 -17.68 6.29 13.90
N HIS A 148 -18.06 7.52 14.19
CA HIS A 148 -18.30 8.54 13.17
C HIS A 148 -16.98 8.96 12.51
N SER A 149 -17.03 9.30 11.22
CA SER A 149 -15.86 9.88 10.57
C SER A 149 -15.63 11.29 11.13
N GLU A 150 -14.39 11.57 11.52
CA GLU A 150 -13.97 12.90 11.93
C GLU A 150 -13.49 13.70 10.73
N LEU A 151 -13.80 15.00 10.71
CA LEU A 151 -13.26 15.95 9.74
C LEU A 151 -11.88 16.43 10.20
N PHE A 152 -10.95 16.53 9.28
CA PHE A 152 -9.66 17.19 9.49
C PHE A 152 -9.33 18.09 8.29
N PHE A 153 -8.46 19.07 8.49
CA PHE A 153 -7.98 19.94 7.43
C PHE A 153 -6.51 19.64 7.14
N GLY A 154 -6.19 19.26 5.90
CA GLY A 154 -4.82 18.86 5.56
C GLY A 154 -4.72 18.07 4.24
N HIS A 155 -3.95 17.00 4.30
CA HIS A 155 -3.53 16.21 3.14
C HIS A 155 -3.74 14.72 3.40
N TYR A 156 -3.92 13.94 2.33
CA TYR A 156 -3.78 12.48 2.35
C TYR A 156 -2.34 12.10 1.99
N LEU A 157 -1.73 11.29 2.83
CA LEU A 157 -0.44 10.66 2.61
C LEU A 157 -0.67 9.23 2.15
N SER A 158 -0.29 8.91 0.93
CA SER A 158 -0.30 7.55 0.38
C SER A 158 1.09 6.94 0.45
N LEU A 159 1.18 5.71 0.93
CA LEU A 159 2.41 4.93 1.03
C LEU A 159 2.33 3.67 0.18
N ALA A 160 3.44 3.33 -0.48
CA ALA A 160 3.67 2.00 -1.04
C ALA A 160 4.83 1.34 -0.28
N THR A 161 4.53 0.29 0.47
CA THR A 161 5.50 -0.43 1.32
C THR A 161 5.85 -1.76 0.70
N MET A 162 7.14 -2.05 0.55
CA MET A 162 7.64 -3.33 0.06
C MET A 162 7.21 -4.47 0.99
N VAL A 163 6.73 -5.55 0.40
CA VAL A 163 6.37 -6.78 1.08
C VAL A 163 7.07 -7.94 0.39
N ARG A 164 7.34 -9.02 1.12
CA ARG A 164 7.91 -10.23 0.52
C ARG A 164 7.06 -10.73 -0.65
N GLU A 165 7.65 -11.42 -1.59
CA GLU A 165 6.90 -12.18 -2.59
C GLU A 165 6.04 -13.27 -1.92
N ASP A 166 4.98 -13.69 -2.59
CA ASP A 166 4.08 -14.71 -2.05
C ASP A 166 4.79 -16.07 -1.95
N GLY A 167 4.89 -16.60 -0.72
CA GLY A 167 5.62 -17.83 -0.42
C GLY A 167 7.15 -17.67 -0.28
N ALA A 168 7.71 -16.48 -0.50
CA ALA A 168 9.14 -16.21 -0.34
C ALA A 168 9.54 -15.90 1.10
N GLU A 169 10.84 -15.79 1.34
CA GLU A 169 11.44 -15.41 2.61
C GLU A 169 11.07 -13.96 3.01
N GLU A 170 11.28 -13.64 4.27
CA GLU A 170 11.04 -12.29 4.79
C GLU A 170 12.03 -11.29 4.18
N VAL A 171 11.52 -10.10 3.88
CA VAL A 171 12.30 -8.93 3.47
C VAL A 171 12.02 -7.78 4.42
N PRO A 172 12.93 -6.79 4.54
CA PRO A 172 12.62 -5.59 5.31
C PRO A 172 11.44 -4.82 4.69
N GLU A 173 10.48 -4.43 5.54
CA GLU A 173 9.25 -3.74 5.11
C GLU A 173 9.54 -2.24 4.86
N LEU A 174 10.18 -1.94 3.74
CA LEU A 174 10.62 -0.60 3.38
C LEU A 174 9.54 0.15 2.61
N VAL A 175 9.32 1.41 2.95
CA VAL A 175 8.51 2.28 2.12
C VAL A 175 9.29 2.57 0.83
N ARG A 176 8.65 2.36 -0.31
CA ARG A 176 9.23 2.55 -1.64
C ARG A 176 8.69 3.78 -2.36
N GLN A 177 7.52 4.28 -1.92
CA GLN A 177 6.95 5.50 -2.45
C GLN A 177 6.14 6.24 -1.38
N VAL A 178 6.22 7.57 -1.48
CA VAL A 178 5.47 8.54 -0.69
C VAL A 178 4.79 9.49 -1.67
N THR A 179 3.48 9.70 -1.51
CA THR A 179 2.72 10.68 -2.30
C THR A 179 1.79 11.46 -1.39
N LEU A 180 1.86 12.78 -1.43
CA LEU A 180 0.98 13.66 -0.68
C LEU A 180 0.03 14.39 -1.64
N SER A 181 -1.25 14.51 -1.27
CA SER A 181 -2.25 15.27 -2.01
C SER A 181 -3.19 15.99 -1.07
N ALA A 182 -3.83 17.08 -1.52
CA ALA A 182 -4.92 17.70 -0.77
C ALA A 182 -6.08 16.73 -0.57
N CYS A 183 -6.85 16.92 0.52
CA CYS A 183 -7.93 16.00 0.88
C CYS A 183 -9.20 16.11 0.03
N ASP A 184 -9.31 17.11 -0.85
CA ASP A 184 -10.37 17.22 -1.85
C ASP A 184 -10.14 16.32 -3.09
N HIS A 185 -8.96 15.73 -3.22
CA HIS A 185 -8.67 14.70 -4.21
C HIS A 185 -8.90 13.30 -3.65
N ASP A 186 -9.40 12.39 -4.51
CA ASP A 186 -9.40 10.96 -4.18
C ASP A 186 -7.96 10.45 -4.09
N PRO A 187 -7.49 9.97 -2.93
CA PRO A 187 -6.11 9.53 -2.75
C PRO A 187 -5.74 8.32 -3.63
N VAL A 188 -6.72 7.50 -4.03
CA VAL A 188 -6.44 6.26 -4.79
C VAL A 188 -5.92 6.55 -6.19
N PRO A 189 -6.63 7.28 -7.08
CA PRO A 189 -6.10 7.57 -8.41
C PRO A 189 -4.82 8.41 -8.37
N VAL A 190 -4.65 9.28 -7.36
CA VAL A 190 -3.40 10.05 -7.19
C VAL A 190 -2.23 9.12 -6.86
N ALA A 191 -2.39 8.22 -5.89
CA ALA A 191 -1.37 7.25 -5.52
C ALA A 191 -1.03 6.28 -6.67
N VAL A 192 -2.05 5.78 -7.37
CA VAL A 192 -1.88 4.88 -8.52
C VAL A 192 -1.16 5.57 -9.66
N GLY A 193 -1.56 6.80 -10.02
CA GLY A 193 -0.89 7.58 -11.08
C GLY A 193 0.59 7.85 -10.76
N SER A 194 0.89 8.19 -9.50
CA SER A 194 2.27 8.37 -9.03
C SER A 194 3.07 7.08 -9.12
N LEU A 195 2.46 5.94 -8.74
CA LEU A 195 3.11 4.62 -8.72
C LEU A 195 3.38 4.11 -10.14
N VAL A 196 2.41 4.20 -11.03
CA VAL A 196 2.59 3.85 -12.47
C VAL A 196 3.69 4.71 -13.08
N GLY A 197 3.65 6.02 -12.88
CA GLY A 197 4.71 6.92 -13.34
C GLY A 197 6.09 6.60 -12.76
N ARG A 198 6.17 6.05 -11.53
CA ARG A 198 7.41 5.55 -10.97
C ARG A 198 7.89 4.28 -11.70
N PHE A 199 6.99 3.31 -11.95
CA PHE A 199 7.35 2.09 -12.71
C PHE A 199 7.91 2.43 -14.08
N GLU A 200 7.27 3.36 -14.79
CA GLU A 200 7.74 3.83 -16.10
C GLU A 200 9.11 4.51 -16.03
N ARG A 201 9.26 5.50 -15.12
CA ARG A 201 10.53 6.25 -14.99
C ARG A 201 11.72 5.39 -14.61
N ARG A 202 11.49 4.29 -13.88
CA ARG A 202 12.52 3.39 -13.35
C ARG A 202 12.61 2.08 -14.11
N ALA A 203 11.79 1.88 -15.14
CA ALA A 203 11.66 0.62 -15.89
C ALA A 203 11.44 -0.59 -14.95
N LEU A 204 10.59 -0.42 -13.92
CA LEU A 204 10.30 -1.45 -12.93
C LEU A 204 9.10 -2.28 -13.38
N VAL A 205 9.20 -3.60 -13.20
CA VAL A 205 8.07 -4.52 -13.39
C VAL A 205 7.48 -4.82 -12.01
N PRO A 206 6.24 -4.39 -11.72
CA PRO A 206 5.63 -4.64 -10.43
C PRO A 206 5.26 -6.11 -10.22
N GLY A 207 5.37 -6.57 -8.98
CA GLY A 207 4.88 -7.86 -8.52
C GLY A 207 3.41 -7.83 -8.10
N ASP A 208 3.14 -8.32 -6.87
CA ASP A 208 1.81 -8.21 -6.29
C ASP A 208 1.58 -6.81 -5.73
N LEU A 209 0.42 -6.22 -6.05
CA LEU A 209 -0.03 -4.98 -5.42
C LEU A 209 -1.22 -5.29 -4.51
N LEU A 210 -1.03 -5.01 -3.21
CA LEU A 210 -1.99 -5.32 -2.17
C LEU A 210 -2.72 -4.06 -1.74
N GLY A 211 -4.05 -4.02 -1.90
CA GLY A 211 -4.91 -2.91 -1.50
C GLY A 211 -6.07 -3.38 -0.63
N ASP A 212 -6.59 -2.50 0.21
CA ASP A 212 -7.81 -2.77 0.97
C ASP A 212 -9.09 -2.59 0.14
N SER A 213 -10.23 -2.75 0.79
CA SER A 213 -11.53 -2.55 0.17
C SER A 213 -11.78 -1.11 -0.28
N GLY A 214 -11.08 -0.12 0.30
CA GLY A 214 -11.14 1.27 -0.13
C GLY A 214 -10.51 1.48 -1.51
N TYR A 215 -9.42 0.77 -1.81
CA TYR A 215 -8.81 0.74 -3.14
C TYR A 215 -9.67 -0.07 -4.12
N ALA A 216 -10.09 -1.27 -3.73
CA ALA A 216 -10.85 -2.18 -4.58
C ALA A 216 -12.24 -1.62 -4.97
N HIS A 217 -12.82 -0.74 -4.16
CA HIS A 217 -14.14 -0.17 -4.42
C HIS A 217 -14.14 0.90 -5.53
N ARG A 218 -12.99 1.43 -5.91
CA ARG A 218 -12.88 2.44 -6.97
C ARG A 218 -13.25 1.85 -8.34
N VAL A 219 -13.65 2.74 -9.26
CA VAL A 219 -13.86 2.33 -10.66
C VAL A 219 -12.56 1.74 -11.22
N PRO A 220 -12.64 0.78 -12.16
CA PRO A 220 -11.46 0.07 -12.65
C PRO A 220 -10.37 0.98 -13.21
N GLU A 221 -10.73 2.10 -13.81
CA GLU A 221 -9.85 3.10 -14.42
C GLU A 221 -8.98 3.83 -13.39
N HIS A 222 -9.44 3.92 -12.15
CA HIS A 222 -8.73 4.62 -11.07
C HIS A 222 -7.76 3.72 -10.30
N PHE A 223 -7.88 2.40 -10.42
CA PHE A 223 -7.06 1.47 -9.67
C PHE A 223 -6.63 0.24 -10.47
N ALA A 224 -7.58 -0.62 -10.83
CA ALA A 224 -7.25 -1.96 -11.30
C ALA A 224 -6.65 -1.99 -12.72
N LEU A 225 -7.18 -1.20 -13.65
CA LEU A 225 -6.73 -1.20 -15.06
C LEU A 225 -5.33 -0.61 -15.22
N PRO A 226 -5.00 0.60 -14.68
CA PRO A 226 -3.66 1.15 -14.84
C PRO A 226 -2.57 0.28 -14.19
N LEU A 227 -2.86 -0.34 -13.06
CA LEU A 227 -1.89 -1.22 -12.40
C LEU A 227 -1.67 -2.51 -13.18
N ARG A 228 -2.71 -3.12 -13.75
CA ARG A 228 -2.55 -4.30 -14.61
C ARG A 228 -1.85 -3.97 -15.92
N ALA A 229 -2.15 -2.81 -16.51
CA ALA A 229 -1.42 -2.35 -17.70
C ALA A 229 0.08 -2.18 -17.43
N ALA A 230 0.45 -1.81 -16.20
CA ALA A 230 1.85 -1.78 -15.75
C ALA A 230 2.42 -3.19 -15.42
N GLY A 231 1.62 -4.27 -15.53
CA GLY A 231 2.05 -5.65 -15.26
C GLY A 231 1.82 -6.14 -13.83
N ALA A 232 1.14 -5.38 -12.98
CA ALA A 232 0.90 -5.76 -11.60
C ALA A 232 -0.15 -6.88 -11.45
N ARG A 233 0.06 -7.75 -10.46
CA ARG A 233 -0.92 -8.73 -9.99
C ARG A 233 -1.62 -8.20 -8.75
N LEU A 234 -2.93 -8.04 -8.79
CA LEU A 234 -3.69 -7.47 -7.68
C LEU A 234 -4.04 -8.52 -6.62
N VAL A 235 -3.93 -8.14 -5.34
CA VAL A 235 -4.40 -8.90 -4.18
C VAL A 235 -5.18 -7.96 -3.29
N MET A 236 -6.51 -8.07 -3.28
CA MET A 236 -7.39 -7.08 -2.69
C MET A 236 -8.42 -7.70 -1.77
N ASP A 237 -8.81 -6.98 -0.71
CA ASP A 237 -10.09 -7.25 -0.06
C ASP A 237 -11.22 -6.60 -0.86
N LEU A 238 -12.26 -7.36 -1.15
CA LEU A 238 -13.39 -6.81 -1.90
C LEU A 238 -14.33 -6.03 -0.97
N HIS A 239 -14.78 -4.88 -1.43
CA HIS A 239 -15.83 -4.13 -0.74
C HIS A 239 -17.10 -4.97 -0.59
N PRO A 240 -17.88 -4.88 0.50
CA PRO A 240 -19.09 -5.67 0.69
C PRO A 240 -20.06 -5.65 -0.49
N GLN A 241 -20.20 -4.53 -1.17
CA GLN A 241 -21.06 -4.39 -2.37
C GLN A 241 -20.51 -5.12 -3.61
N ASP A 242 -19.22 -5.44 -3.64
CA ASP A 242 -18.55 -6.11 -4.76
C ASP A 242 -18.38 -7.63 -4.51
N ARG A 243 -18.91 -8.14 -3.38
CA ARG A 243 -18.88 -9.56 -3.00
C ARG A 243 -20.09 -10.30 -3.54
N GLY A 244 -19.93 -11.60 -3.73
CA GLY A 244 -21.00 -12.46 -4.23
C GLY A 244 -21.31 -12.22 -5.71
N PRO A 245 -22.51 -12.62 -6.18
CA PRO A 245 -22.90 -12.49 -7.59
C PRO A 245 -23.01 -11.04 -8.03
N GLN A 246 -22.35 -10.69 -9.15
CA GLN A 246 -22.29 -9.35 -9.74
C GLN A 246 -22.89 -9.33 -11.17
N GLY A 247 -23.49 -10.41 -11.62
CA GLY A 247 -24.06 -10.54 -12.96
C GLY A 247 -23.56 -11.77 -13.70
N THR A 248 -23.59 -11.72 -15.02
CA THR A 248 -23.16 -12.84 -15.87
C THR A 248 -22.35 -12.35 -17.06
N PHE A 249 -21.44 -13.21 -17.54
CA PHE A 249 -20.76 -13.04 -18.81
C PHE A 249 -20.87 -14.32 -19.64
N ALA A 250 -21.42 -14.22 -20.86
CA ALA A 250 -21.68 -15.34 -21.73
C ALA A 250 -22.52 -16.48 -21.05
N GLY A 251 -23.29 -16.11 -20.01
CA GLY A 251 -24.09 -17.01 -19.16
C GLY A 251 -23.34 -17.64 -18.00
N ALA A 252 -22.01 -17.43 -17.87
CA ALA A 252 -21.28 -17.78 -16.65
C ALA A 252 -21.56 -16.75 -15.54
N VAL A 253 -21.71 -17.21 -14.29
CA VAL A 253 -21.96 -16.35 -13.14
C VAL A 253 -20.68 -15.62 -12.76
N LEU A 254 -20.75 -14.30 -12.72
CA LEU A 254 -19.68 -13.45 -12.24
C LEU A 254 -19.83 -13.25 -10.73
N ALA A 255 -18.87 -13.72 -9.93
CA ALA A 255 -18.90 -13.58 -8.49
C ALA A 255 -17.46 -13.57 -7.92
N ASN A 256 -17.25 -12.76 -6.87
CA ASN A 256 -15.99 -12.72 -6.11
C ASN A 256 -14.72 -12.65 -7.00
N GLY A 257 -14.80 -11.92 -8.10
CA GLY A 257 -13.67 -11.78 -9.02
C GLY A 257 -13.48 -12.92 -10.02
N ASN A 258 -14.35 -13.92 -10.08
CA ASN A 258 -14.24 -15.09 -10.93
C ASN A 258 -15.50 -15.35 -11.76
N LEU A 259 -15.36 -16.17 -12.80
CA LEU A 259 -16.46 -16.69 -13.60
C LEU A 259 -16.74 -18.14 -13.20
N TYR A 260 -18.00 -18.44 -12.92
CA TYR A 260 -18.44 -19.77 -12.48
C TYR A 260 -19.48 -20.37 -13.42
N CYS A 261 -19.54 -21.70 -13.43
CA CYS A 261 -20.58 -22.43 -14.11
C CYS A 261 -21.99 -21.94 -13.68
N PRO A 262 -22.98 -21.78 -14.59
CA PRO A 262 -24.33 -21.36 -14.21
C PRO A 262 -25.01 -22.33 -13.24
N ALA A 263 -24.60 -23.60 -13.20
CA ALA A 263 -25.13 -24.58 -12.25
C ALA A 263 -24.42 -24.58 -10.88
N THR A 264 -23.60 -23.56 -10.57
CA THR A 264 -22.93 -23.44 -9.26
C THR A 264 -23.97 -23.21 -8.16
N PRO A 265 -23.96 -23.98 -7.06
CA PRO A 265 -24.87 -23.76 -5.94
C PRO A 265 -24.81 -22.32 -5.42
N LYS A 266 -25.96 -21.66 -5.27
CA LYS A 266 -26.03 -20.25 -4.84
C LYS A 266 -25.30 -20.00 -3.51
N ALA A 267 -25.39 -20.93 -2.55
CA ALA A 267 -24.73 -20.83 -1.26
C ALA A 267 -23.20 -20.78 -1.35
N LEU A 268 -22.59 -21.27 -2.42
CA LEU A 268 -21.14 -21.24 -2.62
C LEU A 268 -20.66 -19.93 -3.25
N VAL A 269 -21.44 -19.30 -4.11
CA VAL A 269 -21.03 -18.06 -4.78
C VAL A 269 -21.16 -16.81 -3.89
N VAL A 270 -21.96 -16.89 -2.81
CA VAL A 270 -22.12 -15.79 -1.84
C VAL A 270 -21.10 -15.83 -0.70
N LEU A 271 -20.17 -16.78 -0.71
CA LEU A 271 -19.19 -16.95 0.35
C LEU A 271 -18.31 -15.69 0.50
N GLY A 272 -18.33 -15.12 1.70
CA GLY A 272 -17.52 -13.96 2.06
C GLY A 272 -16.24 -14.34 2.83
N PRO A 273 -15.41 -13.36 3.21
CA PRO A 273 -14.21 -13.60 3.99
C PRO A 273 -14.55 -14.04 5.41
N LEU A 274 -13.63 -14.74 6.04
CA LEU A 274 -13.72 -15.10 7.46
C LEU A 274 -13.75 -13.85 8.34
N PRO A 275 -14.56 -13.82 9.40
CA PRO A 275 -14.51 -12.75 10.39
C PRO A 275 -13.17 -12.75 11.15
N ARG A 276 -12.81 -11.60 11.71
CA ARG A 276 -11.63 -11.50 12.56
C ARG A 276 -11.83 -12.39 13.80
N GLY A 277 -10.84 -13.22 14.12
CA GLY A 277 -10.88 -14.12 15.28
C GLY A 277 -11.66 -15.41 15.03
N ALA A 278 -11.97 -15.77 13.78
CA ALA A 278 -12.58 -17.05 13.44
C ALA A 278 -11.82 -18.22 14.08
N SER A 279 -12.56 -19.18 14.60
CA SER A 279 -12.04 -20.43 15.19
C SER A 279 -11.40 -21.33 14.13
N GLY A 280 -10.56 -22.27 14.56
CA GLY A 280 -9.97 -23.25 13.64
C GLY A 280 -11.01 -24.10 12.89
N GLU A 281 -12.14 -24.38 13.52
CA GLU A 281 -13.24 -25.10 12.90
C GLU A 281 -13.92 -24.27 11.80
N GLU A 282 -14.22 -22.99 12.07
CA GLU A 282 -14.78 -22.08 11.09
C GLU A 282 -13.84 -21.90 9.87
N VAL A 283 -12.53 -21.82 10.11
CA VAL A 283 -11.51 -21.78 9.06
C VAL A 283 -11.59 -23.05 8.21
N THR A 284 -11.62 -24.24 8.85
CA THR A 284 -11.67 -25.53 8.13
C THR A 284 -12.93 -25.67 7.28
N VAL A 285 -14.09 -25.27 7.81
CA VAL A 285 -15.36 -25.29 7.09
C VAL A 285 -15.34 -24.33 5.92
N HIS A 286 -14.80 -23.13 6.13
CA HIS A 286 -14.67 -22.12 5.10
C HIS A 286 -13.75 -22.60 3.96
N ASP A 287 -12.59 -23.17 4.28
CA ASP A 287 -11.65 -23.67 3.29
C ASP A 287 -12.21 -24.81 2.46
N ARG A 288 -12.97 -25.71 3.09
CA ARG A 288 -13.69 -26.75 2.37
C ARG A 288 -14.70 -26.15 1.37
N LYS A 289 -15.49 -25.12 1.75
CA LYS A 289 -16.45 -24.46 0.86
C LYS A 289 -15.74 -23.70 -0.27
N THR A 290 -14.63 -23.05 -0.02
CA THR A 290 -13.84 -22.37 -1.06
C THR A 290 -13.21 -23.35 -2.03
N ALA A 291 -12.73 -24.50 -1.56
CA ALA A 291 -12.25 -25.60 -2.41
C ALA A 291 -13.38 -26.21 -3.26
N GLU A 292 -14.58 -26.31 -2.70
CA GLU A 292 -15.76 -26.81 -3.42
C GLU A 292 -16.17 -25.85 -4.54
N VAL A 293 -16.32 -24.54 -4.26
CA VAL A 293 -16.70 -23.56 -5.29
C VAL A 293 -15.67 -23.46 -6.40
N ALA A 294 -14.36 -23.64 -6.11
CA ALA A 294 -13.30 -23.65 -7.10
C ALA A 294 -13.43 -24.73 -8.17
N ARG A 295 -14.17 -25.81 -7.89
CA ARG A 295 -14.47 -26.86 -8.87
C ARG A 295 -15.46 -26.38 -9.94
N TYR A 296 -16.31 -25.42 -9.62
CA TYR A 296 -17.27 -24.82 -10.56
C TYR A 296 -16.71 -23.62 -11.32
N LYS A 297 -15.51 -23.14 -10.94
CA LYS A 297 -14.86 -22.00 -11.59
C LYS A 297 -14.41 -22.37 -13.00
N LEU A 298 -14.68 -21.47 -13.97
CA LEU A 298 -14.11 -21.57 -15.31
C LEU A 298 -12.58 -21.52 -15.20
N GLY A 299 -11.91 -22.51 -15.77
CA GLY A 299 -10.47 -22.68 -15.69
C GLY A 299 -9.72 -21.75 -16.65
N PRO A 300 -8.65 -21.07 -16.26
CA PRO A 300 -7.80 -20.35 -17.19
C PRO A 300 -7.11 -21.32 -18.16
N ILE A 301 -7.03 -20.93 -19.43
CA ILE A 301 -6.28 -21.65 -20.49
C ILE A 301 -5.04 -20.87 -20.88
N SER A 302 -5.13 -19.55 -20.89
CA SER A 302 -4.00 -18.66 -21.17
C SER A 302 -3.88 -17.58 -20.10
N SER A 303 -2.68 -17.02 -19.95
CA SER A 303 -2.47 -15.73 -19.31
C SER A 303 -3.15 -14.61 -20.13
N ASP A 304 -3.23 -13.42 -19.55
CA ASP A 304 -3.64 -12.22 -20.27
C ASP A 304 -2.68 -11.99 -21.46
N ASP A 305 -3.23 -11.62 -22.60
CA ASP A 305 -2.44 -11.12 -23.73
C ASP A 305 -2.06 -9.64 -23.53
N GLY A 306 -1.34 -9.06 -24.50
CA GLY A 306 -0.91 -7.67 -24.44
C GLY A 306 -2.06 -6.65 -24.30
N ASP A 307 -3.26 -7.02 -24.74
CA ASP A 307 -4.48 -6.20 -24.63
C ASP A 307 -5.34 -6.57 -23.41
N GLY A 308 -4.88 -7.49 -22.56
CA GLY A 308 -5.54 -7.93 -21.34
C GLY A 308 -6.67 -8.95 -21.53
N TYR A 309 -6.84 -9.49 -22.75
CA TYR A 309 -7.77 -10.60 -22.99
C TYR A 309 -7.17 -11.91 -22.49
N HIS A 310 -8.01 -12.76 -21.94
CA HIS A 310 -7.60 -14.10 -21.53
C HIS A 310 -8.67 -15.13 -21.91
N ARG A 311 -8.25 -16.40 -21.98
CA ARG A 311 -9.15 -17.51 -22.30
C ARG A 311 -9.44 -18.34 -21.07
N VAL A 312 -10.72 -18.72 -20.94
CA VAL A 312 -11.18 -19.63 -19.89
C VAL A 312 -11.96 -20.81 -20.51
N SER A 313 -12.00 -21.94 -19.84
CA SER A 313 -12.77 -23.12 -20.25
C SER A 313 -13.85 -23.47 -19.26
N CYS A 314 -14.92 -24.09 -19.76
CA CYS A 314 -15.93 -24.73 -18.93
C CYS A 314 -15.28 -25.73 -17.95
N PRO A 315 -15.65 -25.73 -16.65
CA PRO A 315 -15.04 -26.63 -15.68
C PRO A 315 -15.26 -28.12 -15.97
N ALA A 316 -16.33 -28.49 -16.69
CA ALA A 316 -16.53 -29.85 -17.17
C ALA A 316 -15.54 -30.23 -18.30
N VAL A 317 -15.22 -29.28 -19.18
CA VAL A 317 -14.17 -29.46 -20.21
C VAL A 317 -12.79 -29.54 -19.53
N ALA A 318 -12.57 -28.77 -18.46
CA ALA A 318 -11.32 -28.79 -17.69
C ALA A 318 -11.21 -30.00 -16.73
N GLY A 319 -12.14 -30.96 -16.75
CA GLY A 319 -12.09 -32.15 -15.91
C GLY A 319 -12.34 -31.91 -14.41
N LYS A 320 -12.99 -30.81 -14.04
CA LYS A 320 -13.24 -30.45 -12.63
C LYS A 320 -14.59 -30.90 -12.10
N LEU A 321 -15.58 -31.09 -12.99
CA LEU A 321 -16.94 -31.54 -12.64
C LEU A 321 -17.58 -32.37 -13.73
N ARG A 322 -18.57 -33.15 -13.37
CA ARG A 322 -19.38 -33.99 -14.24
C ARG A 322 -20.60 -33.19 -14.71
N CYS A 323 -20.82 -33.11 -16.02
CA CYS A 323 -21.95 -32.34 -16.58
C CYS A 323 -22.58 -33.09 -17.77
N PRO A 324 -23.88 -33.35 -17.78
CA PRO A 324 -24.55 -34.01 -18.89
C PRO A 324 -24.43 -33.30 -20.25
N LEU A 325 -24.25 -31.94 -20.23
CA LEU A 325 -23.98 -31.16 -21.44
C LEU A 325 -22.58 -31.40 -22.03
N ARG A 326 -21.73 -32.13 -21.33
CA ARG A 326 -20.39 -32.51 -21.74
C ARG A 326 -20.18 -34.01 -21.49
N PRO A 327 -20.65 -34.88 -22.38
CA PRO A 327 -20.69 -36.35 -22.17
C PRO A 327 -19.30 -36.92 -21.73
N ALA A 328 -18.22 -36.43 -22.30
CA ALA A 328 -16.86 -36.87 -21.92
C ALA A 328 -16.56 -36.63 -20.43
N SER A 329 -17.12 -35.61 -19.80
CA SER A 329 -16.94 -35.36 -18.38
C SER A 329 -17.67 -36.37 -17.47
N MET A 330 -18.64 -37.09 -17.98
CA MET A 330 -19.35 -38.10 -17.21
C MET A 330 -18.49 -39.33 -16.90
N ALA A 331 -17.40 -39.53 -17.61
CA ALA A 331 -16.40 -40.56 -17.31
C ALA A 331 -15.50 -40.25 -16.09
N LEU A 332 -15.54 -39.00 -15.57
CA LEU A 332 -14.84 -38.66 -14.34
C LEU A 332 -15.35 -39.45 -13.14
N SER A 333 -14.51 -39.68 -12.14
CA SER A 333 -14.86 -40.31 -10.88
C SER A 333 -16.06 -39.62 -10.21
N TYR A 334 -16.91 -40.40 -9.51
CA TYR A 334 -18.02 -39.91 -8.70
C TYR A 334 -17.61 -39.00 -7.54
N SER A 335 -16.31 -38.93 -7.21
CA SER A 335 -15.76 -37.95 -6.26
C SER A 335 -15.79 -36.51 -6.79
N HIS A 336 -16.01 -36.30 -8.09
CA HIS A 336 -16.21 -34.99 -8.68
C HIS A 336 -17.66 -34.53 -8.53
N PRO A 337 -17.92 -33.23 -8.28
CA PRO A 337 -19.28 -32.72 -8.26
C PRO A 337 -20.00 -33.00 -9.58
N SER A 338 -21.28 -33.31 -9.51
CA SER A 338 -22.12 -33.53 -10.67
C SER A 338 -23.11 -32.41 -10.82
N VAL A 339 -23.28 -31.90 -12.03
CA VAL A 339 -24.40 -31.00 -12.37
C VAL A 339 -25.66 -31.87 -12.54
N LEU A 340 -26.55 -31.79 -11.58
CA LEU A 340 -27.79 -32.57 -11.59
C LEU A 340 -28.83 -31.92 -12.50
N GLU A 341 -28.93 -30.59 -12.47
CA GLU A 341 -29.89 -29.82 -13.24
C GLU A 341 -29.12 -28.85 -14.16
N PRO A 342 -28.73 -29.30 -15.36
CA PRO A 342 -28.14 -28.43 -16.35
C PRO A 342 -29.17 -27.42 -16.88
N PRO A 343 -28.76 -26.22 -17.34
CA PRO A 343 -29.68 -25.27 -17.96
C PRO A 343 -30.43 -25.90 -19.15
N GLU A 344 -31.73 -25.75 -19.18
CA GLU A 344 -32.58 -26.23 -20.29
C GLU A 344 -32.16 -25.61 -21.64
N HIS A 345 -31.82 -24.28 -21.60
CA HIS A 345 -31.23 -23.55 -22.72
C HIS A 345 -29.78 -23.25 -22.43
N PRO A 346 -28.84 -24.14 -22.86
CA PRO A 346 -27.41 -23.96 -22.51
C PRO A 346 -26.86 -22.65 -23.02
N PRO A 347 -26.30 -21.77 -22.16
CA PRO A 347 -25.71 -20.52 -22.57
C PRO A 347 -24.35 -20.73 -23.30
N VAL A 348 -23.78 -19.65 -23.82
CA VAL A 348 -22.55 -19.70 -24.62
C VAL A 348 -21.41 -20.40 -23.86
N CYS A 349 -21.23 -20.14 -22.56
CA CYS A 349 -20.20 -20.81 -21.71
C CYS A 349 -20.40 -22.34 -21.61
N CYS A 350 -21.63 -22.86 -21.83
CA CYS A 350 -21.91 -24.28 -21.85
C CYS A 350 -21.77 -24.91 -23.25
N ARG A 351 -21.91 -24.11 -24.31
CA ARG A 351 -21.84 -24.59 -25.71
C ARG A 351 -20.41 -24.57 -26.25
N GLN A 352 -19.64 -23.51 -25.96
CA GLN A 352 -18.25 -23.37 -26.39
C GLN A 352 -17.30 -24.13 -25.47
N GLN A 353 -16.17 -24.60 -26.01
CA GLN A 353 -15.10 -25.20 -25.20
C GLN A 353 -14.35 -24.13 -24.43
N THR A 354 -14.11 -22.98 -25.07
CA THR A 354 -13.38 -21.85 -24.52
C THR A 354 -14.14 -20.56 -24.72
N LEU A 355 -13.98 -19.64 -23.77
CA LEU A 355 -14.45 -18.26 -23.85
C LEU A 355 -13.26 -17.30 -23.83
N THR A 356 -13.26 -16.30 -24.70
CA THR A 356 -12.37 -15.15 -24.60
C THR A 356 -13.05 -14.11 -23.71
N VAL A 357 -12.36 -13.71 -22.66
CA VAL A 357 -12.84 -12.75 -21.66
C VAL A 357 -12.13 -11.42 -21.88
N PRO A 358 -12.86 -10.34 -22.21
CA PRO A 358 -12.28 -9.01 -22.37
C PRO A 358 -11.76 -8.44 -21.04
N PRO A 359 -10.79 -7.50 -21.07
CA PRO A 359 -10.21 -6.90 -19.86
C PRO A 359 -11.23 -6.15 -18.99
N GLN A 360 -12.32 -5.64 -19.58
CA GLN A 360 -13.40 -4.93 -18.88
C GLN A 360 -14.29 -5.88 -18.05
N VAL A 361 -14.41 -7.13 -18.48
CA VAL A 361 -15.17 -8.14 -17.73
C VAL A 361 -14.42 -8.44 -16.44
N ASN A 362 -15.10 -8.19 -15.32
CA ASN A 362 -14.51 -8.43 -14.00
C ASN A 362 -13.29 -7.56 -13.69
N ALA A 363 -13.11 -6.44 -14.40
CA ALA A 363 -11.94 -5.57 -14.28
C ALA A 363 -11.71 -5.11 -12.84
N LYS A 364 -12.77 -4.76 -12.10
CA LYS A 364 -12.72 -4.25 -10.74
C LYS A 364 -12.23 -5.30 -9.72
N THR A 365 -12.71 -6.53 -9.83
CA THR A 365 -12.61 -7.55 -8.78
C THR A 365 -11.68 -8.72 -9.12
N ARG A 366 -11.24 -8.84 -10.40
CA ARG A 366 -10.30 -9.87 -10.81
C ARG A 366 -8.96 -9.68 -10.08
N GLN A 367 -8.43 -10.75 -9.50
CA GLN A 367 -7.18 -10.71 -8.74
C GLN A 367 -6.40 -12.03 -8.85
N ARG A 368 -5.18 -12.04 -8.32
CA ARG A 368 -4.23 -13.15 -8.41
C ARG A 368 -4.77 -14.45 -7.84
N HIS A 369 -5.41 -14.38 -6.68
CA HIS A 369 -5.91 -15.53 -5.94
C HIS A 369 -7.43 -15.53 -5.87
N ASP A 370 -8.01 -16.71 -5.74
CA ASP A 370 -9.46 -16.85 -5.58
C ASP A 370 -9.92 -16.30 -4.23
N TYR A 371 -10.68 -15.20 -4.29
CA TYR A 371 -11.30 -14.60 -3.11
C TYR A 371 -12.53 -15.41 -2.69
N PRO A 372 -12.75 -15.68 -1.42
CA PRO A 372 -11.89 -15.38 -0.26
C PRO A 372 -11.09 -16.60 0.25
N GLY A 373 -10.50 -17.38 -0.64
CA GLY A 373 -9.84 -18.65 -0.35
C GLY A 373 -8.57 -18.54 0.53
N GLU A 374 -8.05 -19.70 0.92
CA GLU A 374 -6.85 -19.79 1.77
C GLU A 374 -5.63 -19.08 1.16
N ALA A 375 -5.35 -19.33 -0.13
CA ALA A 375 -4.22 -18.70 -0.82
C ALA A 375 -4.34 -17.17 -0.83
N TRP A 376 -5.56 -16.66 -1.05
CA TRP A 376 -5.83 -15.23 -0.94
C TRP A 376 -5.57 -14.70 0.48
N ARG A 377 -6.08 -15.36 1.53
CA ARG A 377 -5.88 -14.93 2.93
C ARG A 377 -4.41 -14.87 3.29
N ARG A 378 -3.64 -15.90 2.94
CA ARG A 378 -2.19 -15.95 3.19
C ARG A 378 -1.46 -14.81 2.46
N SER A 379 -1.77 -14.61 1.18
CA SER A 379 -1.18 -13.57 0.37
C SER A 379 -1.57 -12.16 0.86
N TYR A 380 -2.86 -11.94 1.13
CA TYR A 380 -3.39 -10.66 1.60
C TYR A 380 -2.87 -10.24 2.99
N ALA A 381 -2.55 -11.19 3.86
CA ALA A 381 -2.00 -10.91 5.19
C ALA A 381 -0.70 -10.07 5.14
N ARG A 382 0.05 -10.09 4.03
CA ARG A 382 1.24 -9.25 3.78
C ARG A 382 0.91 -7.75 3.80
N ARG A 383 -0.35 -7.36 3.53
CA ARG A 383 -0.79 -5.97 3.55
C ARG A 383 -0.59 -5.29 4.91
N SER A 384 -0.56 -6.05 6.00
CA SER A 384 -0.26 -5.51 7.32
C SER A 384 1.07 -4.75 7.43
N ALA A 385 1.98 -4.89 6.44
CA ALA A 385 3.23 -4.13 6.39
C ALA A 385 2.98 -2.62 6.21
N VAL A 386 2.07 -2.22 5.31
CA VAL A 386 1.77 -0.80 5.10
C VAL A 386 0.98 -0.21 6.28
N GLU A 387 0.12 -1.00 6.94
CA GLU A 387 -0.55 -0.56 8.18
C GLU A 387 0.49 -0.25 9.29
N ARG A 388 1.54 -1.07 9.38
CA ARG A 388 2.67 -0.80 10.28
C ARG A 388 3.45 0.46 9.87
N SER A 389 3.60 0.71 8.57
CA SER A 389 4.25 1.93 8.07
C SER A 389 3.43 3.18 8.43
N ASN A 390 2.10 3.15 8.22
CA ASN A 390 1.20 4.22 8.64
C ASN A 390 1.22 4.44 10.15
N SER A 391 1.21 3.35 10.94
CA SER A 391 1.32 3.46 12.40
C SER A 391 2.62 4.16 12.82
N ARG A 392 3.75 3.86 12.18
CA ARG A 392 5.04 4.51 12.47
C ARG A 392 5.07 5.99 12.11
N ILE A 393 4.29 6.42 11.11
CA ILE A 393 4.15 7.86 10.78
C ILE A 393 3.50 8.62 11.95
N LYS A 394 2.52 8.01 12.60
CA LYS A 394 1.73 8.64 13.68
C LYS A 394 2.29 8.39 15.09
N ASP A 395 3.15 7.41 15.26
CA ASP A 395 3.68 6.99 16.56
C ASP A 395 4.66 8.04 17.12
N PRO A 396 4.40 8.61 18.34
CA PRO A 396 5.29 9.55 19.00
C PRO A 396 6.73 9.04 19.23
N ALA A 397 6.90 7.72 19.31
CA ALA A 397 8.22 7.10 19.47
C ALA A 397 9.01 7.03 18.14
N THR A 398 8.42 7.47 17.02
CA THR A 398 9.06 7.40 15.70
C THR A 398 9.03 8.75 15.00
N ILE A 399 8.02 9.02 14.15
CA ILE A 399 7.95 10.25 13.34
C ILE A 399 7.05 11.31 14.00
N ASP A 400 5.97 10.88 14.66
CA ASP A 400 4.97 11.74 15.31
C ASP A 400 4.37 12.80 14.38
N ALA A 401 4.00 12.41 13.16
CA ALA A 401 3.43 13.32 12.17
C ALA A 401 1.99 13.74 12.52
N THR A 402 1.81 14.28 13.72
CA THR A 402 0.59 14.88 14.22
C THR A 402 0.54 16.38 13.92
N LYS A 403 -0.57 17.07 14.23
CA LYS A 403 -0.71 18.50 14.01
C LYS A 403 0.44 19.29 14.66
N GLY A 404 1.10 20.14 13.87
CA GLY A 404 2.24 20.93 14.33
C GLY A 404 3.60 20.25 14.17
N TRP A 405 3.66 18.99 13.74
CA TRP A 405 4.90 18.32 13.38
C TRP A 405 5.68 19.08 12.30
N CYS A 406 4.99 19.50 11.23
CA CYS A 406 5.50 20.42 10.23
C CYS A 406 4.70 21.72 10.26
N ARG A 407 5.39 22.87 10.39
CA ARG A 407 4.76 24.19 10.41
C ARG A 407 4.84 24.90 9.06
N LEU A 408 5.45 24.27 8.07
CA LEU A 408 5.46 24.75 6.70
C LEU A 408 4.17 24.33 6.01
N MET A 409 3.69 25.17 5.14
CA MET A 409 2.40 25.01 4.45
C MET A 409 2.64 24.65 2.98
N GLY A 410 1.58 24.22 2.31
CA GLY A 410 1.67 23.73 0.94
C GLY A 410 2.09 22.26 0.86
N LEU A 411 2.32 21.75 -0.36
CA LEU A 411 2.68 20.36 -0.59
C LEU A 411 4.18 20.10 -0.55
N VAL A 412 5.01 21.07 -0.96
CA VAL A 412 6.44 20.83 -1.20
C VAL A 412 7.18 20.49 0.08
N ALA A 413 7.12 21.39 1.07
CA ALA A 413 7.88 21.22 2.31
C ALA A 413 7.40 20.02 3.15
N PRO A 414 6.09 19.84 3.44
CA PRO A 414 5.61 18.66 4.13
C PRO A 414 5.97 17.36 3.42
N SER A 415 5.85 17.30 2.08
CA SER A 415 6.24 16.12 1.31
C SER A 415 7.73 15.79 1.45
N LEU A 416 8.60 16.78 1.36
CA LEU A 416 10.05 16.61 1.52
C LEU A 416 10.40 16.10 2.91
N PHE A 417 9.84 16.71 3.97
CA PHE A 417 10.10 16.29 5.34
C PHE A 417 9.57 14.88 5.63
N ILE A 418 8.39 14.52 5.10
CA ILE A 418 7.85 13.15 5.22
C ILE A 418 8.77 12.16 4.49
N ALA A 419 9.19 12.47 3.26
CA ALA A 419 10.08 11.58 2.51
C ALA A 419 11.43 11.38 3.23
N ILE A 420 12.02 12.44 3.81
CA ILE A 420 13.24 12.34 4.60
C ILE A 420 13.01 11.51 5.87
N ALA A 421 11.93 11.74 6.60
CA ALA A 421 11.60 10.97 7.81
C ALA A 421 11.40 9.49 7.50
N VAL A 422 10.68 9.18 6.42
CA VAL A 422 10.49 7.82 5.92
C VAL A 422 11.82 7.20 5.52
N SER A 423 12.71 7.95 4.86
CA SER A 423 14.05 7.47 4.49
C SER A 423 14.90 7.13 5.71
N CYS A 424 14.94 7.99 6.73
CA CYS A 424 15.59 7.69 8.00
C CYS A 424 15.00 6.44 8.66
N ARG A 425 13.68 6.27 8.57
CA ARG A 425 13.01 5.10 9.12
C ARG A 425 13.31 3.83 8.33
N ASN A 426 13.43 3.90 7.02
CA ASN A 426 13.85 2.77 6.19
C ASN A 426 15.23 2.25 6.64
N LEU A 427 16.22 3.13 6.84
CA LEU A 427 17.55 2.77 7.34
C LEU A 427 17.46 2.04 8.70
N ALA A 428 16.69 2.58 9.64
CA ALA A 428 16.49 1.94 10.94
C ALA A 428 15.75 0.58 10.84
N ILE A 429 14.89 0.38 9.84
CA ILE A 429 14.23 -0.90 9.57
C ILE A 429 15.24 -1.91 9.03
N VAL A 430 16.15 -1.50 8.14
CA VAL A 430 17.23 -2.34 7.61
C VAL A 430 18.12 -2.80 8.74
N ASP A 431 18.67 -1.87 9.54
CA ASP A 431 19.53 -2.20 10.69
C ASP A 431 18.85 -3.21 11.64
N GLY A 432 17.58 -2.98 11.94
CA GLY A 432 16.81 -3.87 12.80
C GLY A 432 16.50 -5.23 12.15
N PHE A 433 16.39 -5.30 10.83
CA PHE A 433 16.17 -6.54 10.09
C PHE A 433 17.45 -7.38 10.09
N GLU A 434 18.58 -6.81 9.71
CA GLU A 434 19.89 -7.47 9.66
C GLU A 434 20.36 -7.93 11.04
N SER A 435 20.16 -7.09 12.06
CA SER A 435 20.46 -7.48 13.46
C SER A 435 19.66 -8.71 13.90
N ARG A 436 18.40 -8.83 13.48
CA ARG A 436 17.58 -10.02 13.79
C ARG A 436 18.04 -11.25 13.01
N GLN A 437 18.41 -11.10 11.75
CA GLN A 437 18.94 -12.19 10.95
C GLN A 437 20.23 -12.73 11.58
N ALA A 438 21.19 -11.86 11.87
CA ALA A 438 22.45 -12.24 12.50
C ALA A 438 22.25 -12.89 13.88
N GLU A 439 21.28 -12.43 14.66
CA GLU A 439 20.93 -13.08 15.94
C GLU A 439 20.30 -14.46 15.74
N ASN A 440 19.43 -14.62 14.74
CA ASN A 440 18.81 -15.90 14.45
C ASN A 440 19.83 -16.92 13.91
N GLU A 441 20.78 -16.50 13.09
CA GLU A 441 21.88 -17.34 12.62
C GLU A 441 22.74 -17.82 13.79
N ARG A 442 23.11 -16.91 14.73
CA ARG A 442 23.85 -17.28 15.95
C ARG A 442 23.08 -18.28 16.81
N ARG A 443 21.76 -18.10 16.93
CA ARG A 443 20.91 -19.03 17.69
C ARG A 443 20.84 -20.41 17.04
N LEU A 444 20.65 -20.47 15.73
CA LEU A 444 20.65 -21.71 14.97
C LEU A 444 22.00 -22.44 15.10
N ALA A 445 23.12 -21.72 14.98
CA ALA A 445 24.45 -22.28 15.19
C ALA A 445 24.66 -22.83 16.62
N ALA A 446 23.97 -22.27 17.61
CA ALA A 446 23.96 -22.76 19.01
C ALA A 446 22.89 -23.83 19.28
N GLY A 447 22.19 -24.35 18.25
CA GLY A 447 21.11 -25.33 18.40
C GLY A 447 19.83 -24.82 19.03
N LEU A 448 19.64 -23.48 19.04
CA LEU A 448 18.46 -22.82 19.58
C LEU A 448 17.49 -22.41 18.45
N GLU A 449 16.19 -22.42 18.73
CA GLU A 449 15.20 -21.94 17.77
C GLU A 449 15.36 -20.44 17.49
N PRO A 450 15.09 -19.97 16.25
CA PRO A 450 15.06 -18.56 15.92
C PRO A 450 14.10 -17.79 16.82
N LYS A 451 14.44 -16.53 17.12
CA LYS A 451 13.50 -15.64 17.81
C LYS A 451 12.33 -15.32 16.88
N THR A 452 11.16 -15.83 17.22
CA THR A 452 9.94 -15.40 16.55
C THR A 452 9.68 -13.91 16.83
N ARG A 453 9.16 -13.19 15.83
CA ARG A 453 8.73 -11.81 16.00
C ARG A 453 7.78 -11.75 17.21
N ARG A 454 8.13 -10.98 18.26
CA ARG A 454 7.28 -10.88 19.46
C ARG A 454 5.87 -10.51 19.02
N ARG A 455 4.88 -11.36 19.31
CA ARG A 455 3.48 -10.96 19.28
C ARG A 455 3.34 -9.67 20.11
N ARG A 456 2.53 -8.72 19.62
CA ARG A 456 2.18 -7.47 20.31
C ARG A 456 2.14 -7.70 21.83
N ARG A 457 2.92 -6.95 22.60
CA ARG A 457 2.81 -6.97 24.05
C ARG A 457 1.35 -6.70 24.39
N ARG A 458 0.72 -7.62 25.14
CA ARG A 458 -0.59 -7.36 25.73
C ARG A 458 -0.49 -6.05 26.51
N SER A 459 -1.46 -5.16 26.36
CA SER A 459 -1.55 -3.95 27.17
C SER A 459 -1.63 -4.35 28.65
N LEU A 460 -1.23 -3.47 29.56
CA LEU A 460 -1.41 -3.71 30.99
C LEU A 460 -2.87 -4.01 31.36
N ALA A 461 -3.84 -3.41 30.65
CA ALA A 461 -5.26 -3.70 30.82
C ALA A 461 -5.64 -5.12 30.36
N GLU A 462 -5.06 -5.63 29.26
CA GLU A 462 -5.27 -7.01 28.80
C GLU A 462 -4.61 -8.03 29.75
N LEU A 463 -3.49 -7.67 30.38
CA LEU A 463 -2.83 -8.50 31.38
C LEU A 463 -3.61 -8.51 32.72
N ALA A 464 -4.16 -7.37 33.11
CA ALA A 464 -5.00 -7.26 34.31
C ALA A 464 -6.33 -8.05 34.16
N GLY A 465 -6.97 -7.98 32.96
CA GLY A 465 -8.18 -8.74 32.65
C GLY A 465 -7.95 -10.26 32.58
N ALA A 466 -6.76 -10.70 32.13
CA ALA A 466 -6.41 -12.11 32.10
C ALA A 466 -6.15 -12.70 33.48
N SER A 467 -5.68 -11.89 34.45
CA SER A 467 -5.49 -12.32 35.86
C SER A 467 -6.80 -12.47 36.61
N ALA A 468 -7.85 -11.75 36.23
CA ALA A 468 -9.16 -11.83 36.88
C ALA A 468 -9.97 -13.10 36.49
N ASN A 469 -9.59 -13.80 35.43
CA ASN A 469 -10.25 -15.01 34.92
C ASN A 469 -9.42 -16.29 35.07
N ALA A 470 -8.35 -16.28 35.87
CA ALA A 470 -7.64 -17.51 36.23
C ALA A 470 -8.49 -18.28 37.25
N PRO A 471 -8.80 -19.59 37.04
CA PRO A 471 -9.51 -20.39 38.02
C PRO A 471 -8.63 -20.57 39.28
N PRO A 472 -9.27 -20.73 40.45
CA PRO A 472 -8.58 -20.82 41.71
C PRO A 472 -7.63 -22.04 41.83
#